data_89699012a315a472e5870c8f3084d69c
#
_entry.id   89699012a315a472e5870c8f3084d69c
#
_cell.length_a   1.000
_cell.length_b   1.000
_cell.length_c   1.000
_cell.angle_alpha   90.00
_cell.angle_beta   90.00
_cell.angle_gamma   90.00
#
_symmetry.space_group_name_H-M   'P 1'
#
loop_
_entity.id
_entity.type
_entity.pdbx_description
1 polymer ?
#
loop_
_entity_poly.entity_id
_entity_poly.type
_entity_poly.pdbx_seq_one_letter_code
_entity_poly.pdbx_strand_id
1 'polypeptide(L)'
;MKRKLFAVSMAAAMATSCFAGTAFASDSEPVTIKVTRACFNLTNPDSEQVKKVQDAINEYIKDKINVQIELTDIGSGEYTDKANLALANNEINLLWTASWEATIGTNDLVPANAVYDITDLLPGTPLYESMDEGQWEATKYDGKNYFVPVYKDNVE
;
A
#
# COMPACT_ATOMS: atom_id res chain seq x y z
N MET A 1 31.79 -37.56 41.17
CA MET A 1 31.47 -36.52 40.13
C MET A 1 29.98 -36.20 40.21
N LYS A 2 29.62 -35.04 40.78
CA LYS A 2 28.22 -34.66 40.97
C LYS A 2 27.93 -33.51 39.99
N ARG A 3 27.09 -33.82 38.95
CA ARG A 3 26.56 -32.79 38.00
C ARG A 3 25.37 -32.11 38.63
N LYS A 4 25.44 -30.81 38.87
CA LYS A 4 24.31 -29.99 39.31
C LYS A 4 23.55 -29.52 38.06
N LEU A 5 22.28 -29.94 37.93
CA LEU A 5 21.32 -29.38 36.98
C LEU A 5 20.82 -28.03 37.55
N PHE A 6 21.02 -26.95 36.78
CA PHE A 6 20.33 -25.70 37.02
C PHE A 6 18.99 -25.71 36.20
N ALA A 7 17.88 -25.75 36.92
CA ALA A 7 16.56 -25.49 36.34
C ALA A 7 16.38 -23.97 36.27
N VAL A 8 16.24 -23.46 35.05
CA VAL A 8 15.82 -22.08 34.79
C VAL A 8 14.29 -22.08 34.61
N SER A 9 13.58 -21.61 35.61
CA SER A 9 12.13 -21.35 35.54
C SER A 9 11.90 -20.04 34.79
N MET A 10 11.33 -20.15 33.59
CA MET A 10 10.91 -19.03 32.78
C MET A 10 9.49 -18.63 33.17
N ALA A 11 9.33 -17.58 33.96
CA ALA A 11 8.05 -16.98 34.28
C ALA A 11 7.56 -16.17 33.05
N ALA A 12 6.47 -16.66 32.42
CA ALA A 12 5.77 -15.92 31.39
C ALA A 12 4.92 -14.82 32.06
N ALA A 13 5.36 -13.58 31.98
CA ALA A 13 4.54 -12.43 32.31
C ALA A 13 3.74 -12.04 31.05
N MET A 14 2.44 -12.35 31.03
CA MET A 14 1.50 -11.78 30.07
C MET A 14 1.26 -10.32 30.47
N ALA A 15 1.85 -9.40 29.76
CA ALA A 15 1.49 -8.00 29.84
C ALA A 15 0.44 -7.71 28.75
N THR A 16 -0.82 -7.59 29.17
CA THR A 16 -1.88 -6.94 28.40
C THR A 16 -1.52 -5.47 28.27
N SER A 17 -0.90 -5.05 27.17
CA SER A 17 -0.69 -3.65 26.87
C SER A 17 -1.83 -3.12 26.02
N CYS A 18 -2.62 -2.22 26.63
CA CYS A 18 -3.53 -1.32 25.92
C CYS A 18 -2.80 -0.62 24.77
N PHE A 19 -3.33 -0.70 23.57
CA PHE A 19 -2.88 0.07 22.42
C PHE A 19 -3.23 1.55 22.63
N ALA A 20 -2.39 2.26 23.40
CA ALA A 20 -2.27 3.71 23.29
C ALA A 20 -1.25 3.95 22.18
N GLY A 21 -1.63 4.68 21.15
CA GLY A 21 -0.79 4.93 19.97
C GLY A 21 0.58 5.48 20.37
N THR A 22 1.57 4.60 20.40
CA THR A 22 2.98 4.99 20.48
C THR A 22 3.47 5.27 19.07
N ALA A 23 3.80 6.51 18.79
CA ALA A 23 4.58 6.86 17.63
C ALA A 23 5.87 6.01 17.66
N PHE A 24 6.01 5.09 16.72
CA PHE A 24 7.26 4.35 16.52
C PHE A 24 8.25 5.30 15.84
N ALA A 25 8.97 6.10 16.62
CA ALA A 25 10.23 6.66 16.16
C ALA A 25 11.23 5.48 16.12
N SER A 26 11.32 4.81 14.99
CA SER A 26 12.36 3.84 14.73
C SER A 26 13.63 4.60 14.34
N ASP A 27 14.78 4.29 14.96
CA ASP A 27 16.10 4.79 14.55
C ASP A 27 16.55 4.25 13.16
N SER A 28 15.67 3.51 12.46
CA SER A 28 15.90 3.01 11.11
C SER A 28 15.53 4.05 10.06
N GLU A 29 16.25 4.07 8.94
CA GLU A 29 15.87 4.88 7.78
C GLU A 29 14.45 4.52 7.31
N PRO A 30 13.65 5.51 6.86
CA PRO A 30 12.29 5.25 6.37
C PRO A 30 12.31 4.36 5.13
N VAL A 31 11.33 3.45 5.07
CA VAL A 31 11.11 2.61 3.89
C VAL A 31 10.50 3.46 2.77
N THR A 32 11.09 3.44 1.58
CA THR A 32 10.54 4.16 0.42
C THR A 32 9.51 3.29 -0.30
N ILE A 33 8.30 3.82 -0.46
CA ILE A 33 7.22 3.23 -1.25
C ILE A 33 7.08 3.98 -2.55
N LYS A 34 7.33 3.31 -3.68
CA LYS A 34 7.19 3.86 -5.03
C LYS A 34 5.73 3.75 -5.47
N VAL A 35 5.10 4.90 -5.66
CA VAL A 35 3.68 5.03 -6.03
C VAL A 35 3.56 5.52 -7.46
N THR A 36 2.90 4.75 -8.32
CA THR A 36 2.68 5.10 -9.73
C THR A 36 1.20 5.32 -10.00
N ARG A 37 0.86 6.50 -10.53
CA ARG A 37 -0.52 6.92 -10.82
C ARG A 37 -0.73 7.33 -12.26
N ALA A 38 -1.93 7.04 -12.78
CA ALA A 38 -2.40 7.60 -14.04
C ALA A 38 -2.89 9.04 -13.86
N CYS A 39 -2.49 9.93 -14.76
CA CYS A 39 -2.97 11.30 -14.83
C CYS A 39 -3.84 11.48 -16.09
N PHE A 40 -5.17 11.34 -15.94
CA PHE A 40 -6.08 11.31 -17.09
C PHE A 40 -6.32 12.64 -17.75
N ASN A 41 -6.13 13.74 -17.05
CA ASN A 41 -6.42 15.08 -17.54
C ASN A 41 -5.20 15.80 -18.16
N LEU A 42 -4.03 15.19 -18.09
CA LEU A 42 -2.78 15.79 -18.57
C LEU A 42 -1.98 14.77 -19.38
N THR A 43 -1.50 15.20 -20.54
CA THR A 43 -0.56 14.40 -21.33
C THR A 43 0.81 14.34 -20.68
N ASN A 44 1.25 15.45 -20.11
CA ASN A 44 2.53 15.57 -19.41
C ASN A 44 2.29 16.21 -18.04
N PRO A 45 2.22 15.41 -16.97
CA PRO A 45 2.17 15.94 -15.61
C PRO A 45 3.38 16.81 -15.29
N ASP A 46 3.13 17.94 -14.60
CA ASP A 46 4.20 18.85 -14.18
C ASP A 46 4.99 18.24 -13.02
N SER A 47 6.24 17.91 -13.26
CA SER A 47 7.10 17.24 -12.26
C SER A 47 7.34 18.08 -11.01
N GLU A 48 7.33 19.42 -11.08
CA GLU A 48 7.46 20.28 -9.91
C GLU A 48 6.20 20.23 -9.04
N GLN A 49 5.02 20.14 -9.65
CA GLN A 49 3.77 19.99 -8.91
C GLN A 49 3.65 18.59 -8.27
N VAL A 50 4.02 17.55 -9.01
CA VAL A 50 4.09 16.17 -8.48
C VAL A 50 5.03 16.13 -7.28
N LYS A 51 6.21 16.75 -7.39
CA LYS A 51 7.16 16.82 -6.25
C LYS A 51 6.58 17.58 -5.05
N LYS A 52 5.89 18.68 -5.24
CA LYS A 52 5.24 19.41 -4.14
C LYS A 52 4.22 18.54 -3.40
N VAL A 53 3.43 17.76 -4.13
CA VAL A 53 2.46 16.81 -3.54
C VAL A 53 3.20 15.72 -2.76
N GLN A 54 4.23 15.13 -3.34
CA GLN A 54 5.07 14.13 -2.67
C GLN A 54 5.66 14.68 -1.37
N ASP A 55 6.27 15.86 -1.41
CA ASP A 55 6.90 16.49 -0.24
C ASP A 55 5.87 16.76 0.86
N ALA A 56 4.67 17.22 0.49
CA ALA A 56 3.57 17.46 1.45
C ALA A 56 3.07 16.15 2.10
N ILE A 57 2.97 15.06 1.33
CA ILE A 57 2.61 13.76 1.87
C ILE A 57 3.70 13.26 2.83
N ASN A 58 4.97 13.31 2.41
CA ASN A 58 6.09 12.86 3.22
C ASN A 58 6.20 13.66 4.53
N GLU A 59 5.99 14.98 4.49
CA GLU A 59 5.94 15.82 5.69
C GLU A 59 4.79 15.40 6.62
N TYR A 60 3.63 15.07 6.07
CA TYR A 60 2.47 14.65 6.86
C TYR A 60 2.64 13.29 7.54
N ILE A 61 3.32 12.34 6.89
CA ILE A 61 3.44 10.96 7.39
C ILE A 61 4.69 10.71 8.23
N LYS A 62 5.73 11.55 8.15
CA LYS A 62 7.04 11.33 8.76
C LYS A 62 7.01 11.01 10.26
N ASP A 63 6.09 11.64 11.01
CA ASP A 63 5.95 11.45 12.46
C ASP A 63 4.87 10.40 12.82
N LYS A 64 4.26 9.77 11.81
CA LYS A 64 3.17 8.81 11.99
C LYS A 64 3.57 7.40 11.66
N ILE A 65 4.35 7.23 10.59
CA ILE A 65 4.82 5.94 10.11
C ILE A 65 6.25 6.10 9.58
N ASN A 66 7.06 5.07 9.71
CA ASN A 66 8.43 5.08 9.22
C ASN A 66 8.50 4.75 7.71
N VAL A 67 7.78 5.53 6.91
CA VAL A 67 7.67 5.38 5.45
C VAL A 67 7.80 6.74 4.80
N GLN A 68 8.40 6.77 3.62
CA GLN A 68 8.31 7.88 2.68
C GLN A 68 7.81 7.37 1.32
N ILE A 69 7.18 8.24 0.54
CA ILE A 69 6.74 7.90 -0.80
C ILE A 69 7.63 8.56 -1.86
N GLU A 70 7.78 7.87 -2.97
CA GLU A 70 8.26 8.40 -4.24
C GLU A 70 7.11 8.33 -5.23
N LEU A 71 6.66 9.49 -5.73
CA LEU A 71 5.45 9.61 -6.52
C LEU A 71 5.77 9.81 -8.00
N THR A 72 5.24 8.93 -8.84
CA THR A 72 5.34 9.02 -10.29
C THR A 72 3.95 9.17 -10.90
N ASP A 73 3.69 10.31 -11.52
CA ASP A 73 2.48 10.56 -12.31
C ASP A 73 2.78 10.42 -13.78
N ILE A 74 2.01 9.62 -14.51
CA ILE A 74 2.19 9.33 -15.92
C ILE A 74 0.93 9.77 -16.67
N GLY A 75 1.09 10.51 -17.76
CA GLY A 75 -0.02 10.91 -18.64
C GLY A 75 -0.72 9.69 -19.24
N SER A 76 -2.05 9.79 -19.42
CA SER A 76 -2.91 8.66 -19.82
C SER A 76 -2.47 7.97 -21.12
N GLY A 77 -1.90 8.71 -22.08
CA GLY A 77 -1.47 8.13 -23.35
C GLY A 77 -0.25 7.22 -23.28
N GLU A 78 0.52 7.27 -22.19
CA GLU A 78 1.75 6.49 -21.99
C GLU A 78 1.66 5.59 -20.75
N TYR A 79 0.56 5.69 -19.98
CA TYR A 79 0.47 5.09 -18.68
C TYR A 79 0.64 3.58 -18.71
N THR A 80 -0.15 2.88 -19.53
CA THR A 80 -0.15 1.42 -19.62
C THR A 80 1.23 0.87 -19.98
N ASP A 81 1.89 1.45 -20.98
CA ASP A 81 3.20 0.99 -21.44
C ASP A 81 4.29 1.22 -20.39
N LYS A 82 4.32 2.41 -19.78
CA LYS A 82 5.31 2.76 -18.75
C LYS A 82 5.09 1.95 -17.46
N ALA A 83 3.84 1.76 -17.05
CA ALA A 83 3.51 0.95 -15.88
C ALA A 83 3.89 -0.52 -16.08
N ASN A 84 3.62 -1.11 -17.25
CA ASN A 84 4.06 -2.46 -17.58
C ASN A 84 5.58 -2.63 -17.50
N LEU A 85 6.32 -1.68 -18.04
CA LEU A 85 7.78 -1.71 -17.99
C LEU A 85 8.30 -1.61 -16.55
N ALA A 86 7.74 -0.71 -15.77
CA ALA A 86 8.12 -0.52 -14.37
C ALA A 86 7.74 -1.72 -13.48
N LEU A 87 6.60 -2.38 -13.74
CA LEU A 87 6.23 -3.65 -13.09
C LEU A 87 7.23 -4.76 -13.43
N ALA A 88 7.59 -4.91 -14.71
CA ALA A 88 8.56 -5.92 -15.14
C ALA A 88 9.94 -5.73 -14.49
N ASN A 89 10.31 -4.49 -14.17
CA ASN A 89 11.56 -4.13 -13.50
C ASN A 89 11.47 -4.14 -11.96
N ASN A 90 10.33 -4.45 -11.37
CA ASN A 90 10.07 -4.34 -9.93
C ASN A 90 10.29 -2.90 -9.38
N GLU A 91 9.90 -1.89 -10.15
CA GLU A 91 10.08 -0.48 -9.80
C GLU A 91 8.83 0.14 -9.16
N ILE A 92 7.76 -0.62 -8.95
CA ILE A 92 6.49 -0.16 -8.37
C ILE A 92 6.18 -0.95 -7.10
N ASN A 93 5.75 -0.24 -6.06
CA ASN A 93 5.20 -0.86 -4.85
C ASN A 93 3.69 -0.65 -4.74
N LEU A 94 3.19 0.48 -5.24
CA LEU A 94 1.76 0.81 -5.26
C LEU A 94 1.39 1.35 -6.63
N LEU A 95 0.46 0.69 -7.30
CA LEU A 95 0.01 1.01 -8.65
C LEU A 95 -1.45 1.44 -8.65
N TRP A 96 -1.77 2.55 -9.31
CA TRP A 96 -3.15 2.83 -9.70
C TRP A 96 -3.53 1.91 -10.88
N THR A 97 -4.69 1.27 -10.81
CA THR A 97 -5.22 0.46 -11.91
C THR A 97 -6.74 0.46 -11.94
N ALA A 98 -7.31 -0.08 -13.01
CA ALA A 98 -8.74 -0.28 -13.15
C ALA A 98 -9.02 -1.55 -13.97
N SER A 99 -10.23 -2.08 -13.88
CA SER A 99 -10.62 -3.31 -14.59
C SER A 99 -10.58 -3.19 -16.12
N TRP A 100 -10.61 -1.97 -16.63
CA TRP A 100 -10.57 -1.67 -18.07
C TRP A 100 -9.17 -1.34 -18.60
N GLU A 101 -8.15 -1.24 -17.73
CA GLU A 101 -6.77 -1.06 -18.18
C GLU A 101 -6.25 -2.32 -18.86
N ALA A 102 -5.73 -2.16 -20.07
CA ALA A 102 -5.15 -3.29 -20.80
C ALA A 102 -3.84 -3.74 -20.15
N THR A 103 -3.64 -5.05 -20.01
CA THR A 103 -2.41 -5.70 -19.53
C THR A 103 -1.97 -5.41 -18.10
N ILE A 104 -2.47 -4.35 -17.49
CA ILE A 104 -2.28 -4.00 -16.06
C ILE A 104 -3.61 -3.87 -15.33
N GLY A 105 -4.69 -4.38 -15.93
CA GLY A 105 -6.00 -4.43 -15.31
C GLY A 105 -6.04 -5.40 -14.12
N THR A 106 -7.07 -5.27 -13.30
CA THR A 106 -7.25 -6.16 -12.15
C THR A 106 -7.31 -7.63 -12.54
N ASN A 107 -7.90 -7.92 -13.72
CA ASN A 107 -8.01 -9.28 -14.27
C ASN A 107 -6.70 -9.83 -14.84
N ASP A 108 -5.71 -9.00 -15.07
CA ASP A 108 -4.39 -9.39 -15.58
C ASP A 108 -3.38 -9.56 -14.44
N LEU A 109 -3.40 -8.65 -13.48
CA LEU A 109 -2.40 -8.60 -12.40
C LEU A 109 -2.51 -9.78 -11.42
N VAL A 110 -3.73 -10.22 -11.07
CA VAL A 110 -3.92 -11.34 -10.14
C VAL A 110 -3.44 -12.67 -10.72
N PRO A 111 -3.85 -13.09 -11.94
CA PRO A 111 -3.34 -14.31 -12.54
C PRO A 111 -1.83 -14.29 -12.80
N ALA A 112 -1.26 -13.10 -13.01
CA ALA A 112 0.19 -12.92 -13.19
C ALA A 112 0.99 -12.96 -11.87
N ASN A 113 0.34 -13.11 -10.71
CA ASN A 113 0.95 -12.98 -9.38
C ASN A 113 1.71 -11.65 -9.19
N ALA A 114 1.24 -10.59 -9.83
CA ALA A 114 1.87 -9.26 -9.76
C ALA A 114 1.38 -8.41 -8.57
N VAL A 115 0.41 -8.91 -7.81
CA VAL A 115 -0.20 -8.23 -6.65
C VAL A 115 -0.27 -9.14 -5.44
N TYR A 116 -0.20 -8.55 -4.25
CA TYR A 116 -0.30 -9.28 -2.99
C TYR A 116 -1.76 -9.46 -2.55
N ASP A 117 -2.05 -10.61 -1.96
CA ASP A 117 -3.28 -10.85 -1.21
C ASP A 117 -3.23 -10.02 0.08
N ILE A 118 -4.12 -9.03 0.20
CA ILE A 118 -4.21 -8.14 1.35
C ILE A 118 -5.42 -8.44 2.24
N THR A 119 -6.14 -9.53 1.98
CA THR A 119 -7.40 -9.88 2.67
C THR A 119 -7.26 -9.85 4.19
N ASP A 120 -6.22 -10.50 4.71
CA ASP A 120 -6.01 -10.61 6.16
C ASP A 120 -5.35 -9.35 6.78
N LEU A 121 -4.88 -8.42 5.95
CA LEU A 121 -4.25 -7.18 6.38
C LEU A 121 -5.24 -6.02 6.55
N LEU A 122 -6.43 -6.14 5.99
CA LEU A 122 -7.44 -5.07 5.95
C LEU A 122 -8.24 -4.93 7.25
N PRO A 123 -8.76 -6.04 7.87
CA PRO A 123 -9.64 -5.92 9.02
C PRO A 123 -9.01 -5.16 10.19
N GLY A 124 -9.78 -4.24 10.79
CA GLY A 124 -9.33 -3.41 11.90
C GLY A 124 -8.44 -2.22 11.49
N THR A 125 -8.22 -2.00 10.20
CA THR A 125 -7.54 -0.79 9.73
C THR A 125 -8.54 0.36 9.53
N PRO A 126 -8.15 1.63 9.80
CA PRO A 126 -9.02 2.77 9.50
C PRO A 126 -9.45 2.86 8.04
N LEU A 127 -8.63 2.36 7.12
CA LEU A 127 -8.95 2.29 5.70
C LEU A 127 -10.13 1.34 5.45
N TYR A 128 -10.09 0.13 6.04
CA TYR A 128 -11.16 -0.85 5.89
C TYR A 128 -12.48 -0.34 6.47
N GLU A 129 -12.42 0.28 7.64
CA GLU A 129 -13.58 0.83 8.34
C GLU A 129 -14.17 2.08 7.67
N SER A 130 -13.41 2.76 6.81
CA SER A 130 -13.86 3.97 6.08
C SER A 130 -14.72 3.69 4.86
N MET A 131 -14.87 2.43 4.46
CA MET A 131 -15.59 2.01 3.24
C MET A 131 -16.68 0.99 3.57
N ASP A 132 -17.74 0.99 2.79
CA ASP A 132 -18.82 0.03 2.92
C ASP A 132 -18.38 -1.38 2.52
N GLU A 133 -18.95 -2.41 3.16
CA GLU A 133 -18.69 -3.81 2.86
C GLU A 133 -18.88 -4.13 1.37
N GLY A 134 -19.90 -3.56 0.73
CA GLY A 134 -20.16 -3.75 -0.70
C GLY A 134 -19.03 -3.26 -1.61
N GLN A 135 -18.29 -2.23 -1.20
CA GLN A 135 -17.14 -1.74 -1.95
C GLN A 135 -15.96 -2.74 -1.89
N TRP A 136 -15.73 -3.33 -0.71
CA TRP A 136 -14.71 -4.38 -0.55
C TRP A 136 -15.09 -5.67 -1.28
N GLU A 137 -16.37 -6.08 -1.23
CA GLU A 137 -16.86 -7.25 -1.97
C GLU A 137 -16.70 -7.06 -3.48
N ALA A 138 -16.97 -5.87 -4.01
CA ALA A 138 -16.85 -5.56 -5.44
C ALA A 138 -15.41 -5.61 -5.96
N THR A 139 -14.41 -5.52 -5.07
CA THR A 139 -12.99 -5.59 -5.46
C THR A 139 -12.36 -6.96 -5.25
N LYS A 140 -13.12 -7.95 -4.77
CA LYS A 140 -12.61 -9.31 -4.60
C LYS A 140 -12.37 -10.01 -5.94
N TYR A 141 -11.28 -10.73 -6.00
CA TYR A 141 -10.97 -11.69 -7.05
C TYR A 141 -10.83 -13.09 -6.40
N ASP A 142 -11.64 -14.05 -6.83
CA ASP A 142 -11.72 -15.39 -6.22
C ASP A 142 -11.89 -15.36 -4.67
N GLY A 143 -12.72 -14.43 -4.18
CA GLY A 143 -13.02 -14.29 -2.75
C GLY A 143 -11.94 -13.57 -1.94
N LYS A 144 -10.90 -13.02 -2.56
CA LYS A 144 -9.77 -12.35 -1.92
C LYS A 144 -9.65 -10.90 -2.36
N ASN A 145 -9.18 -10.05 -1.46
CA ASN A 145 -8.88 -8.66 -1.77
C ASN A 145 -7.40 -8.50 -2.15
N TYR A 146 -7.15 -7.97 -3.34
CA TYR A 146 -5.84 -7.59 -3.86
C TYR A 146 -5.74 -6.09 -4.10
N PHE A 147 -6.87 -5.41 -4.09
CA PHE A 147 -6.98 -4.00 -4.47
C PHE A 147 -7.74 -3.23 -3.39
N VAL A 148 -7.34 -1.97 -3.23
CA VAL A 148 -8.10 -0.99 -2.46
C VAL A 148 -9.03 -0.27 -3.42
N PRO A 149 -10.37 -0.27 -3.19
CA PRO A 149 -11.31 0.45 -4.04
C PRO A 149 -11.02 1.95 -4.00
N VAL A 150 -11.12 2.60 -5.16
CA VAL A 150 -11.07 4.06 -5.25
C VAL A 150 -12.50 4.59 -5.23
N TYR A 151 -12.82 5.34 -4.20
CA TYR A 151 -14.14 5.99 -4.10
C TYR A 151 -14.25 7.09 -5.17
N LYS A 152 -15.29 7.01 -5.98
CA LYS A 152 -15.67 8.07 -6.90
C LYS A 152 -17.08 8.52 -6.56
N ASP A 153 -17.19 9.74 -6.09
CA ASP A 153 -18.48 10.37 -5.90
C ASP A 153 -19.06 10.75 -7.27
N ASN A 154 -20.12 10.06 -7.67
CA ASN A 154 -20.87 10.44 -8.85
C ASN A 154 -21.91 11.48 -8.39
N VAL A 155 -21.55 12.75 -8.56
CA VAL A 155 -22.53 13.84 -8.42
C VAL A 155 -23.47 13.73 -9.62
N GLU A 156 -24.71 13.37 -9.36
CA GLU A 156 -25.80 13.46 -10.33
C GLU A 156 -26.25 14.93 -10.50
#